data_84483e79784db25ef00c32c3947b2a00
#
_entry.id   84483e79784db25ef00c32c3947b2a00
#
_cell.length_a   1.000
_cell.length_b   1.000
_cell.length_c   1.000
_cell.angle_alpha   90.00
_cell.angle_beta   90.00
_cell.angle_gamma   90.00
#
_symmetry.space_group_name_H-M   'P 1'
#
loop_
_entity.id
_entity.type
_entity.pdbx_description
1 polymer ?
#
loop_
_entity_poly.entity_id
_entity_poly.type
_entity_poly.pdbx_seq_one_letter_code
_entity_poly.pdbx_strand_id
1 'polypeptide(L)'
;MSVNKVILVGRLGAEPESRAFPDGGSICNLRLATSESWKDRQTGERKERTEWHRVTLRNRLGEVAQQYLHKGSQVYIEGRIQTRKWQDQNGQDRYSTEIVANEMRMLDSKGANDGGQAGYQQSAPAPQAQSAPQPASPSAGPDYGSPQGSADYLDDDIPF
;
A
#
# COMPACT_ATOMS: atom_id res chain seq x y z
N MET A 1 9.75 -10.11 37.02
CA MET A 1 9.67 -10.42 35.56
C MET A 1 9.30 -9.16 34.82
N SER A 2 9.91 -8.93 33.65
CA SER A 2 9.61 -7.77 32.79
C SER A 2 9.40 -8.25 31.35
N VAL A 3 8.64 -7.49 30.56
CA VAL A 3 8.42 -7.73 29.14
C VAL A 3 8.89 -6.50 28.38
N ASN A 4 9.62 -6.72 27.26
CA ASN A 4 10.01 -5.68 26.32
C ASN A 4 9.74 -6.23 24.93
N LYS A 5 8.56 -5.93 24.39
CA LYS A 5 8.07 -6.40 23.10
C LYS A 5 7.39 -5.26 22.36
N VAL A 6 7.70 -5.13 21.08
CA VAL A 6 7.10 -4.18 20.14
C VAL A 6 6.60 -4.95 18.94
N ILE A 7 5.40 -4.61 18.48
CA ILE A 7 4.82 -5.11 17.23
C ILE A 7 4.41 -3.89 16.41
N LEU A 8 4.89 -3.82 15.18
CA LEU A 8 4.58 -2.75 14.23
C LEU A 8 4.15 -3.32 12.89
N VAL A 9 3.14 -2.69 12.30
CA VAL A 9 2.81 -2.83 10.89
C VAL A 9 2.87 -1.44 10.28
N GLY A 10 3.71 -1.26 9.28
CA GLY A 10 3.91 0.06 8.68
C GLY A 10 4.55 -0.01 7.30
N ARG A 11 4.86 1.16 6.75
CA ARG A 11 5.52 1.28 5.45
C ARG A 11 6.90 1.92 5.58
N LEU A 12 7.83 1.49 4.73
CA LEU A 12 9.16 2.08 4.67
C LEU A 12 9.08 3.49 4.04
N GLY A 13 9.66 4.47 4.76
CA GLY A 13 9.75 5.85 4.26
C GLY A 13 10.99 6.13 3.42
N ALA A 14 11.97 5.23 3.47
CA ALA A 14 13.22 5.32 2.72
C ALA A 14 13.70 3.92 2.34
N GLU A 15 14.69 3.87 1.44
CA GLU A 15 15.39 2.62 1.12
C GLU A 15 16.09 2.05 2.36
N PRO A 16 16.18 0.70 2.49
CA PRO A 16 16.95 0.05 3.54
C PRO A 16 18.42 0.44 3.51
N GLU A 17 18.97 0.87 4.64
CA GLU A 17 20.39 1.22 4.77
C GLU A 17 21.15 0.07 5.42
N SER A 18 21.97 -0.64 4.65
CA SER A 18 22.78 -1.75 5.15
C SER A 18 24.24 -1.39 5.36
N ARG A 19 24.83 -1.98 6.39
CA ARG A 19 26.27 -1.98 6.67
C ARG A 19 26.74 -3.36 6.99
N ALA A 20 27.77 -3.82 6.29
CA ALA A 20 28.51 -5.04 6.63
C ALA A 20 29.67 -4.68 7.57
N PHE A 21 29.94 -5.56 8.53
CA PHE A 21 31.09 -5.46 9.42
C PHE A 21 32.21 -6.38 8.95
N PRO A 22 33.49 -6.05 9.25
CA PRO A 22 34.63 -6.88 8.85
C PRO A 22 34.63 -8.28 9.47
N ASP A 23 33.94 -8.47 10.58
CA ASP A 23 33.76 -9.73 11.30
C ASP A 23 32.65 -10.63 10.73
N GLY A 24 32.08 -10.26 9.59
CA GLY A 24 31.05 -11.04 8.88
C GLY A 24 29.62 -10.78 9.33
N GLY A 25 29.42 -9.86 10.29
CA GLY A 25 28.06 -9.41 10.67
C GLY A 25 27.51 -8.35 9.72
N SER A 26 26.20 -8.22 9.66
CA SER A 26 25.52 -7.15 8.92
C SER A 26 24.42 -6.50 9.76
N ILE A 27 24.22 -5.21 9.56
CA ILE A 27 23.09 -4.45 10.12
C ILE A 27 22.38 -3.74 8.98
N CYS A 28 21.05 -3.81 8.99
CA CYS A 28 20.19 -3.03 8.11
C CYS A 28 19.28 -2.14 8.95
N ASN A 29 19.26 -0.86 8.64
CA ASN A 29 18.42 0.13 9.32
C ASN A 29 17.24 0.48 8.42
N LEU A 30 16.04 0.41 8.97
CA LEU A 30 14.80 0.82 8.30
C LEU A 30 14.21 2.04 8.98
N ARG A 31 13.61 2.93 8.19
CA ARG A 31 12.71 3.98 8.65
C ARG A 31 11.28 3.56 8.39
N LEU A 32 10.55 3.18 9.43
CA LEU A 32 9.19 2.67 9.35
C LEU A 32 8.20 3.73 9.79
N ALA A 33 7.19 3.99 8.96
CA ALA A 33 6.07 4.88 9.25
C ALA A 33 4.85 4.07 9.69
N THR A 34 4.26 4.45 10.81
CA THR A 34 2.94 3.99 11.23
C THR A 34 1.99 5.17 11.25
N SER A 35 0.86 5.10 10.54
CA SER A 35 -0.11 6.18 10.43
C SER A 35 -1.43 5.79 11.08
N GLU A 36 -1.96 6.70 11.87
CA GLU A 36 -3.29 6.63 12.48
C GLU A 36 -4.16 7.73 11.88
N SER A 37 -5.40 7.42 11.56
CA SER A 37 -6.36 8.44 11.13
C SER A 37 -7.63 8.36 11.94
N TRP A 38 -8.12 9.52 12.40
CA TRP A 38 -9.36 9.59 13.18
C TRP A 38 -10.17 10.81 12.77
N LYS A 39 -11.45 10.76 13.06
CA LYS A 39 -12.34 11.92 12.89
C LYS A 39 -12.38 12.72 14.18
N ASP A 40 -12.06 14.00 14.10
CA ASP A 40 -12.19 14.90 15.24
C ASP A 40 -13.66 15.05 15.60
N ARG A 41 -14.00 14.82 16.87
CA ARG A 41 -15.39 14.84 17.34
C ARG A 41 -15.97 16.25 17.42
N GLN A 42 -15.13 17.27 17.54
CA GLN A 42 -15.58 18.67 17.67
C GLN A 42 -15.72 19.33 16.31
N THR A 43 -14.74 19.14 15.43
CA THR A 43 -14.71 19.80 14.10
C THR A 43 -15.30 18.94 13.00
N GLY A 44 -15.41 17.60 13.20
CA GLY A 44 -15.81 16.66 12.17
C GLY A 44 -14.75 16.38 11.12
N GLU A 45 -13.60 17.00 11.22
CA GLU A 45 -12.48 16.85 10.28
C GLU A 45 -11.73 15.54 10.47
N ARG A 46 -11.21 14.99 9.37
CA ARG A 46 -10.30 13.84 9.42
C ARG A 46 -8.89 14.32 9.73
N LYS A 47 -8.35 13.83 10.84
CA LYS A 47 -6.95 14.05 11.26
C LYS A 47 -6.13 12.80 11.03
N GLU A 48 -4.87 13.00 10.69
CA GLU A 48 -3.89 11.94 10.51
C GLU A 48 -2.63 12.27 11.32
N ARG A 49 -2.04 11.23 11.90
CA ARG A 49 -0.77 11.32 12.62
C ARG A 49 0.12 10.18 12.18
N THR A 50 1.36 10.50 11.80
CA THR A 50 2.37 9.53 11.41
C THR A 50 3.50 9.54 12.44
N GLU A 51 3.84 8.37 12.95
CA GLU A 51 4.99 8.14 13.81
C GLU A 51 6.10 7.43 13.03
N TRP A 52 7.33 7.88 13.24
CA TRP A 52 8.51 7.36 12.57
C TRP A 52 9.35 6.52 13.53
N HIS A 53 9.55 5.26 13.17
CA HIS A 53 10.31 4.31 13.95
C HIS A 53 11.64 3.98 13.26
N ARG A 54 12.72 3.94 14.06
CA ARG A 54 14.00 3.38 13.63
C ARG A 54 14.01 1.90 13.98
N VAL A 55 14.12 1.04 12.97
CA VAL A 55 14.16 -0.41 13.13
C VAL A 55 15.51 -0.91 12.67
N THR A 56 16.18 -1.65 13.53
CA THR A 56 17.48 -2.27 13.26
C THR A 56 17.30 -3.79 13.11
N LEU A 57 17.66 -4.29 11.93
CA LEU A 57 17.70 -5.72 11.63
C LEU A 57 19.15 -6.19 11.58
N ARG A 58 19.41 -7.39 12.07
CA ARG A 58 20.77 -7.95 12.14
C ARG A 58 20.88 -9.21 11.30
N ASN A 59 22.09 -9.43 10.76
CA ASN A 59 22.46 -10.65 10.04
C ASN A 59 21.43 -10.99 8.93
N ARG A 60 20.93 -12.20 8.92
CA ARG A 60 20.02 -12.73 7.90
C ARG A 60 18.77 -11.87 7.66
N LEU A 61 18.18 -11.31 8.72
CA LEU A 61 17.02 -10.42 8.56
C LEU A 61 17.39 -9.12 7.83
N GLY A 62 18.58 -8.59 8.11
CA GLY A 62 19.10 -7.41 7.43
C GLY A 62 19.37 -7.65 5.95
N GLU A 63 19.93 -8.80 5.60
CA GLU A 63 20.20 -9.21 4.22
C GLU A 63 18.91 -9.35 3.41
N VAL A 64 17.90 -10.03 4.00
CA VAL A 64 16.58 -10.20 3.37
C VAL A 64 15.91 -8.83 3.17
N ALA A 65 15.98 -7.95 4.17
CA ALA A 65 15.42 -6.61 4.06
C ALA A 65 16.07 -5.81 2.94
N GLN A 66 17.39 -5.84 2.83
CA GLN A 66 18.13 -5.15 1.78
C GLN A 66 17.81 -5.68 0.39
N GLN A 67 17.61 -6.98 0.25
CA GLN A 67 17.38 -7.62 -1.04
C GLN A 67 15.97 -7.41 -1.58
N TYR A 68 14.97 -7.36 -0.71
CA TYR A 68 13.56 -7.44 -1.11
C TYR A 68 12.73 -6.22 -0.75
N LEU A 69 13.18 -5.37 0.18
CA LEU A 69 12.44 -4.19 0.58
C LEU A 69 12.93 -2.95 -0.15
N HIS A 70 12.02 -2.03 -0.38
CA HIS A 70 12.25 -0.72 -0.98
C HIS A 70 11.38 0.33 -0.31
N LYS A 71 11.59 1.58 -0.60
CA LYS A 71 10.73 2.68 -0.13
C LYS A 71 9.27 2.39 -0.50
N GLY A 72 8.37 2.49 0.48
CA GLY A 72 6.94 2.19 0.32
C GLY A 72 6.53 0.77 0.70
N SER A 73 7.46 -0.19 0.76
CA SER A 73 7.17 -1.57 1.18
C SER A 73 6.47 -1.64 2.51
N GLN A 74 5.43 -2.46 2.60
CA GLN A 74 4.70 -2.72 3.83
C GLN A 74 5.27 -3.94 4.54
N VAL A 75 5.56 -3.78 5.84
CA VAL A 75 6.17 -4.82 6.65
C VAL A 75 5.52 -4.96 8.01
N TYR A 76 5.51 -6.19 8.51
CA TYR A 76 5.30 -6.53 9.91
C TYR A 76 6.65 -6.67 10.58
N ILE A 77 6.82 -6.05 11.74
CA ILE A 77 8.04 -6.13 12.56
C ILE A 77 7.63 -6.54 13.97
N GLU A 78 8.34 -7.53 14.51
CA GLU A 78 8.32 -7.86 15.92
C GLU A 78 9.73 -7.73 16.49
N GLY A 79 9.86 -7.09 17.65
CA GLY A 79 11.15 -6.83 18.26
C GLY A 79 11.05 -6.28 19.68
N ARG A 80 12.11 -5.59 20.10
CA ARG A 80 12.20 -4.94 21.41
C ARG A 80 12.70 -3.51 21.28
N ILE A 81 12.31 -2.64 22.18
CA ILE A 81 12.86 -1.29 22.31
C ILE A 81 14.23 -1.36 22.95
N GLN A 82 15.18 -0.64 22.38
CA GLN A 82 16.51 -0.47 22.93
C GLN A 82 16.91 1.01 22.84
N THR A 83 17.32 1.60 23.96
CA THR A 83 17.88 2.95 23.99
C THR A 83 19.39 2.85 24.14
N ARG A 84 20.11 3.56 23.29
CA ARG A 84 21.56 3.70 23.32
C ARG A 84 21.92 5.11 23.75
N LYS A 85 22.87 5.20 24.66
CA LYS A 85 23.55 6.44 25.03
C LYS A 85 24.78 6.63 24.11
N TRP A 86 24.93 7.81 23.56
CA TRP A 86 26.13 8.20 22.79
C TRP A 86 26.48 9.65 23.07
N GLN A 87 27.70 10.05 22.79
CA GLN A 87 28.14 11.43 22.95
C GLN A 87 28.21 12.13 21.61
N ASP A 88 27.66 13.34 21.52
CA ASP A 88 27.81 14.20 20.36
C ASP A 88 29.20 14.84 20.27
N GLN A 89 29.44 15.59 19.20
CA GLN A 89 30.72 16.25 18.95
C GLN A 89 31.11 17.27 20.05
N ASN A 90 30.13 17.72 20.84
CA ASN A 90 30.35 18.65 21.97
C ASN A 90 30.52 17.94 23.31
N GLY A 91 30.63 16.60 23.32
CA GLY A 91 30.73 15.76 24.50
C GLY A 91 29.45 15.64 25.32
N GLN A 92 28.30 16.06 24.75
CA GLN A 92 27.01 15.93 25.43
C GLN A 92 26.41 14.54 25.24
N ASP A 93 25.88 14.00 26.33
CA ASP A 93 25.17 12.73 26.31
C ASP A 93 23.87 12.85 25.56
N ARG A 94 23.69 12.00 24.55
CA ARG A 94 22.48 11.85 23.73
C ARG A 94 21.93 10.45 23.85
N TYR A 95 20.65 10.33 23.71
CA TYR A 95 19.95 9.05 23.72
C TYR A 95 19.27 8.82 22.37
N SER A 96 19.45 7.64 21.80
CA SER A 96 18.77 7.21 20.60
C SER A 96 17.97 5.95 20.89
N THR A 97 16.66 6.02 20.69
CA THR A 97 15.77 4.87 20.86
C THR A 97 15.56 4.21 19.50
N GLU A 98 15.79 2.91 19.45
CA GLU A 98 15.62 2.07 18.26
C GLU A 98 14.85 0.80 18.62
N ILE A 99 14.25 0.18 17.61
CA ILE A 99 13.61 -1.11 17.74
C ILE A 99 14.53 -2.14 17.12
N VAL A 100 14.99 -3.10 17.93
CA VAL A 100 15.78 -4.23 17.44
C VAL A 100 14.81 -5.33 17.06
N ALA A 101 14.71 -5.61 15.75
CA ALA A 101 13.81 -6.61 15.22
C ALA A 101 14.32 -8.03 15.46
N ASN A 102 13.42 -8.90 15.88
CA ASN A 102 13.63 -10.34 16.00
C ASN A 102 12.93 -11.09 14.85
N GLU A 103 11.83 -10.54 14.33
CA GLU A 103 11.07 -11.08 13.21
C GLU A 103 10.64 -9.96 12.26
N MET A 104 10.62 -10.28 10.97
CA MET A 104 10.12 -9.40 9.92
C MET A 104 9.34 -10.25 8.90
N ARG A 105 8.18 -9.74 8.46
CA ARG A 105 7.41 -10.29 7.35
C ARG A 105 7.05 -9.20 6.36
N MET A 106 7.23 -9.48 5.09
CA MET A 106 6.77 -8.63 4.00
C MET A 106 5.28 -8.83 3.81
N LEU A 107 4.51 -7.73 3.75
CA LEU A 107 3.07 -7.74 3.61
C LEU A 107 2.61 -7.26 2.23
N ASP A 108 3.53 -6.80 1.38
CA ASP A 108 3.20 -6.46 0.00
C ASP A 108 2.81 -7.72 -0.77
N SER A 109 1.68 -7.66 -1.47
CA SER A 109 1.29 -8.73 -2.40
C SER A 109 2.29 -8.78 -3.56
N LYS A 110 2.62 -9.98 -4.00
CA LYS A 110 3.55 -10.33 -5.09
C LYS A 110 3.15 -9.80 -6.48
N GLY A 111 2.39 -8.73 -6.57
CA GLY A 111 1.91 -8.14 -7.83
C GLY A 111 1.85 -6.61 -7.83
N ALA A 112 2.19 -5.95 -6.73
CA ALA A 112 2.05 -4.50 -6.64
C ALA A 112 3.22 -3.70 -7.25
N ASN A 113 4.28 -4.36 -7.70
CA ASN A 113 5.49 -3.70 -8.24
C ASN A 113 5.65 -3.81 -9.76
N ASP A 114 4.69 -4.41 -10.47
CA ASP A 114 4.68 -4.41 -11.94
C ASP A 114 3.68 -3.37 -12.51
N GLY A 115 3.50 -2.28 -11.80
CA GLY A 115 2.81 -1.08 -12.27
C GLY A 115 3.66 -0.26 -13.21
N GLY A 116 4.37 -0.91 -14.13
CA GLY A 116 4.85 -0.30 -15.35
C GLY A 116 3.64 0.24 -16.09
N GLN A 117 3.53 1.55 -16.10
CA GLN A 117 2.99 2.42 -17.13
C GLN A 117 2.23 1.64 -18.25
N ALA A 118 1.02 1.16 -17.95
CA ALA A 118 0.07 0.82 -19.00
C ALA A 118 -0.29 2.14 -19.68
N GLY A 119 0.48 2.47 -20.72
CA GLY A 119 0.14 3.51 -21.66
C GLY A 119 -1.28 3.19 -22.14
N TYR A 120 -2.19 4.12 -21.89
CA TYR A 120 -3.45 4.17 -22.59
C TYR A 120 -3.13 4.29 -24.08
N GLN A 121 -3.08 3.15 -24.78
CA GLN A 121 -3.20 3.15 -26.22
C GLN A 121 -4.62 3.59 -26.52
N GLN A 122 -4.72 4.87 -26.78
CA GLN A 122 -5.86 5.50 -27.42
C GLN A 122 -6.07 4.77 -28.75
N SER A 123 -7.06 3.88 -28.77
CA SER A 123 -7.51 3.21 -29.98
C SER A 123 -7.96 4.30 -30.94
N ALA A 124 -7.20 4.51 -32.00
CA ALA A 124 -7.62 5.36 -33.11
C ALA A 124 -8.92 4.82 -33.69
N PRO A 125 -9.90 5.68 -34.01
CA PRO A 125 -11.12 5.24 -34.67
C PRO A 125 -10.78 4.70 -36.07
N ALA A 126 -11.25 3.50 -36.36
CA ALA A 126 -11.15 2.92 -37.70
C ALA A 126 -11.86 3.82 -38.72
N PRO A 127 -11.32 3.97 -39.95
CA PRO A 127 -11.98 4.73 -40.99
C PRO A 127 -13.29 4.04 -41.38
N GLN A 128 -14.37 4.80 -41.33
CA GLN A 128 -15.69 4.39 -41.84
C GLN A 128 -15.58 4.24 -43.35
N ALA A 129 -15.81 3.00 -43.80
CA ALA A 129 -16.05 2.73 -45.21
C ALA A 129 -17.39 3.36 -45.62
N GLN A 130 -17.32 4.26 -46.60
CA GLN A 130 -18.45 4.84 -47.29
C GLN A 130 -19.23 3.72 -48.00
N SER A 131 -20.46 3.47 -47.55
CA SER A 131 -21.43 2.63 -48.28
C SER A 131 -22.20 3.51 -49.27
N ALA A 132 -22.18 3.08 -50.51
CA ALA A 132 -22.88 3.63 -51.63
C ALA A 132 -24.41 3.58 -51.50
N PRO A 133 -25.17 4.40 -52.26
CA PRO A 133 -26.60 4.59 -52.06
C PRO A 133 -27.41 3.48 -52.68
N GLN A 134 -28.44 3.05 -51.98
CA GLN A 134 -29.43 2.10 -52.39
C GLN A 134 -30.72 2.83 -52.90
N PRO A 135 -31.31 2.43 -53.99
CA PRO A 135 -32.56 3.02 -54.47
C PRO A 135 -33.81 2.49 -53.79
N ALA A 136 -34.83 3.30 -53.88
CA ALA A 136 -36.09 3.29 -53.17
C ALA A 136 -37.13 2.24 -53.62
N SER A 137 -38.04 1.94 -52.73
CA SER A 137 -39.49 1.82 -52.79
C SER A 137 -40.10 0.43 -52.97
N PRO A 138 -41.44 0.25 -52.71
CA PRO A 138 -42.32 0.79 -51.68
C PRO A 138 -43.30 -0.23 -51.03
N SER A 139 -44.03 0.27 -50.02
CA SER A 139 -45.46 0.01 -49.77
C SER A 139 -45.93 -1.10 -48.82
N ALA A 140 -46.86 -0.64 -48.05
CA ALA A 140 -48.07 -1.21 -47.44
C ALA A 140 -47.99 -1.77 -46.01
N GLY A 141 -48.68 -1.02 -45.10
CA GLY A 141 -49.12 -1.47 -43.78
C GLY A 141 -50.29 -2.43 -43.83
N PRO A 142 -51.10 -2.65 -42.84
CA PRO A 142 -51.23 -2.02 -41.55
C PRO A 142 -51.37 -2.98 -40.31
N ASP A 143 -51.22 -2.41 -39.12
CA ASP A 143 -52.12 -2.54 -37.96
C ASP A 143 -52.18 -3.81 -37.10
N TYR A 144 -52.48 -3.51 -35.85
CA TYR A 144 -52.95 -4.30 -34.71
C TYR A 144 -51.95 -4.69 -33.60
N GLY A 145 -52.14 -3.99 -32.51
CA GLY A 145 -52.52 -4.59 -31.24
C GLY A 145 -51.52 -4.60 -30.13
N SER A 146 -51.65 -3.63 -29.22
CA SER A 146 -51.26 -3.83 -27.82
C SER A 146 -52.11 -4.92 -27.17
N PRO A 147 -51.69 -5.57 -26.10
CA PRO A 147 -51.80 -4.98 -24.78
C PRO A 147 -50.73 -5.38 -23.74
N GLN A 148 -50.50 -4.47 -22.81
CA GLN A 148 -50.40 -4.59 -21.33
C GLN A 148 -50.11 -5.95 -20.69
N GLY A 149 -49.21 -5.86 -19.71
CA GLY A 149 -49.04 -6.79 -18.60
C GLY A 149 -47.75 -6.41 -17.87
N SER A 150 -47.80 -5.56 -16.97
CA SER A 150 -47.91 -5.49 -15.50
C SER A 150 -47.20 -6.59 -14.74
N ALA A 151 -46.51 -6.09 -13.74
CA ALA A 151 -46.12 -6.72 -12.47
C ALA A 151 -44.87 -7.63 -12.55
N ASP A 152 -43.96 -7.73 -11.63
CA ASP A 152 -44.08 -7.50 -10.19
C ASP A 152 -42.70 -7.71 -9.59
N TYR A 153 -42.33 -6.92 -8.60
CA TYR A 153 -41.55 -7.20 -7.41
C TYR A 153 -40.50 -8.32 -7.44
N LEU A 154 -39.33 -8.00 -7.03
CA LEU A 154 -38.75 -8.59 -5.83
C LEU A 154 -37.60 -7.73 -5.30
N ASP A 155 -37.93 -7.01 -4.28
CA ASP A 155 -37.17 -6.61 -3.14
C ASP A 155 -36.35 -7.80 -2.60
N ASP A 156 -35.06 -7.68 -2.53
CA ASP A 156 -34.23 -8.54 -1.68
C ASP A 156 -33.27 -7.67 -0.90
N ASP A 157 -33.80 -7.21 0.23
CA ASP A 157 -33.06 -6.81 1.42
C ASP A 157 -32.15 -7.97 1.85
N ILE A 158 -30.84 -7.73 1.85
CA ILE A 158 -29.93 -8.53 2.63
C ILE A 158 -29.28 -7.61 3.67
N PRO A 159 -29.55 -7.81 4.96
CA PRO A 159 -28.85 -7.09 6.03
C PRO A 159 -27.56 -7.81 6.36
N PHE A 160 -26.44 -7.05 6.36
CA PHE A 160 -25.31 -7.21 7.30
C PHE A 160 -24.45 -5.94 7.28
#